data_d7318db515d424b9e756f005fc48ef62
#
_entry.id   d7318db515d424b9e756f005fc48ef62
#
_cell.length_a   1.000
_cell.length_b   1.000
_cell.length_c   1.000
_cell.angle_alpha   90.00
_cell.angle_beta   90.00
_cell.angle_gamma   90.00
#
_symmetry.space_group_name_H-M   'P 1'
#
loop_
_entity.id
_entity.type
_entity.pdbx_description
1 polymer ?
#
loop_
_entity_poly.entity_id
_entity_poly.type
_entity_poly.pdbx_seq_one_letter_code
_entity_poly.pdbx_strand_id
1 'polypeptide(L)'
;WSIGEFNPDNLQTSCGMDFGFSIDPDSLTEVAIDKKHKKIYLKEHIYQNGLKSQELAKIVLDKVGQSLIIADSAEPRLIADLKHAGVNIKPVKKGTIESGITRMQDYHLIVSPESTNIAKELNNYIFSDKASKLYVDNYNHAIDGIRYNVIYHLDNPNAGKYFVQ
;
A
#
# COMPACT_ATOMS: atom_id res chain seq x y z
N TRP A 1 -7.13 -12.60 8.14
CA TRP A 1 -5.82 -12.03 8.47
C TRP A 1 -5.40 -12.38 9.90
N SER A 2 -4.13 -12.27 10.19
CA SER A 2 -3.59 -12.54 11.52
C SER A 2 -2.40 -11.62 11.82
N ILE A 3 -2.07 -11.46 13.10
CA ILE A 3 -0.84 -10.82 13.54
C ILE A 3 0.30 -11.83 13.42
N GLY A 4 1.42 -11.43 12.87
CA GLY A 4 2.61 -12.24 12.74
C GLY A 4 3.80 -11.41 12.33
N GLU A 5 5.01 -11.93 12.51
CA GLU A 5 6.21 -11.21 12.14
C GLU A 5 6.28 -10.94 10.64
N PHE A 6 6.78 -9.76 10.28
CA PHE A 6 7.10 -9.43 8.91
C PHE A 6 8.37 -10.18 8.51
N ASN A 7 8.18 -11.31 7.84
CA ASN A 7 9.28 -12.18 7.42
C ASN A 7 9.31 -12.28 5.88
N PRO A 8 9.99 -11.33 5.21
CA PRO A 8 10.08 -11.29 3.75
C PRO A 8 11.19 -12.16 3.18
N ASP A 9 11.80 -13.07 3.95
CA ASP A 9 12.93 -13.88 3.51
C ASP A 9 12.66 -14.53 2.16
N ASN A 10 13.56 -14.26 1.20
CA ASN A 10 13.45 -14.69 -0.20
C ASN A 10 12.25 -14.12 -0.99
N LEU A 11 11.53 -13.16 -0.43
CA LEU A 11 10.46 -12.45 -1.11
C LEU A 11 10.92 -11.06 -1.53
N GLN A 12 10.48 -10.62 -2.70
CA GLN A 12 10.65 -9.24 -3.11
C GLN A 12 9.69 -8.35 -2.30
N THR A 13 10.23 -7.29 -1.71
CA THR A 13 9.45 -6.28 -1.00
C THR A 13 9.29 -5.01 -1.82
N SER A 14 8.17 -4.35 -1.65
CA SER A 14 7.89 -3.01 -2.17
C SER A 14 6.86 -2.35 -1.28
N CYS A 15 6.54 -1.09 -1.52
CA CYS A 15 5.61 -0.35 -0.68
C CYS A 15 4.35 0.06 -1.45
N GLY A 16 3.26 0.19 -0.73
CA GLY A 16 2.06 0.85 -1.18
C GLY A 16 1.84 2.14 -0.42
N MET A 17 1.47 3.19 -1.11
CA MET A 17 1.26 4.52 -0.54
C MET A 17 -0.11 5.07 -0.91
N ASP A 18 -0.81 5.60 0.07
CA ASP A 18 -2.00 6.41 -0.12
C ASP A 18 -1.76 7.80 0.44
N PHE A 19 -2.09 8.82 -0.36
CA PHE A 19 -1.93 10.22 0.04
C PHE A 19 -3.16 10.72 0.76
N GLY A 20 -2.98 11.18 1.98
CA GLY A 20 -4.01 11.85 2.74
C GLY A 20 -4.25 13.28 2.27
N PHE A 21 -5.48 13.74 2.38
CA PHE A 21 -5.85 15.12 2.14
C PHE A 21 -6.43 15.74 3.39
N SER A 22 -6.03 16.98 3.68
CA SER A 22 -6.57 17.75 4.79
C SER A 22 -6.41 17.04 6.13
N ILE A 23 -7.41 16.29 6.56
CA ILE A 23 -7.45 15.59 7.85
C ILE A 23 -7.07 14.11 7.77
N ASP A 24 -7.01 13.56 6.56
CA ASP A 24 -6.70 12.15 6.36
C ASP A 24 -5.18 11.89 6.42
N PRO A 25 -4.76 10.74 6.94
CA PRO A 25 -3.34 10.41 7.02
C PRO A 25 -2.76 10.02 5.66
N ASP A 26 -1.49 10.39 5.43
CA ASP A 26 -0.65 9.68 4.49
C ASP A 26 -0.31 8.31 5.06
N SER A 27 -0.39 7.27 4.25
CA SER A 27 -0.02 5.92 4.65
C SER A 27 1.10 5.36 3.77
N LEU A 28 2.03 4.65 4.37
CA LEU A 28 3.07 3.90 3.69
C LEU A 28 3.19 2.52 4.32
N THR A 29 2.90 1.49 3.54
CA THR A 29 2.96 0.09 3.96
C THR A 29 3.94 -0.69 3.12
N GLU A 30 4.88 -1.37 3.75
CA GLU A 30 5.75 -2.34 3.10
C GLU A 30 4.99 -3.66 2.92
N VAL A 31 5.10 -4.23 1.74
CA VAL A 31 4.34 -5.39 1.29
C VAL A 31 5.29 -6.45 0.72
N ALA A 32 5.14 -7.68 1.16
CA ALA A 32 5.80 -8.84 0.55
C ALA A 32 4.75 -9.89 0.17
N ILE A 33 4.74 -10.31 -1.09
CA ILE A 33 3.72 -11.22 -1.62
C ILE A 33 4.34 -12.60 -1.85
N ASP A 34 3.87 -13.58 -1.09
CA ASP A 34 4.19 -14.98 -1.26
C ASP A 34 3.07 -15.67 -2.10
N LYS A 35 3.28 -15.71 -3.40
CA LYS A 35 2.33 -16.30 -4.34
C LYS A 35 2.21 -17.82 -4.15
N LYS A 36 3.28 -18.47 -3.73
CA LYS A 36 3.32 -19.93 -3.55
C LYS A 36 2.45 -20.37 -2.37
N HIS A 37 2.57 -19.66 -1.25
CA HIS A 37 1.83 -20.01 -0.02
C HIS A 37 0.58 -19.15 0.19
N LYS A 38 0.23 -18.28 -0.76
CA LYS A 38 -0.93 -17.39 -0.71
C LYS A 38 -0.96 -16.53 0.55
N LYS A 39 0.17 -15.86 0.83
CA LYS A 39 0.33 -14.95 1.97
C LYS A 39 0.78 -13.57 1.50
N ILE A 40 0.31 -12.54 2.17
CA ILE A 40 0.79 -11.17 2.01
C ILE A 40 1.23 -10.68 3.39
N TYR A 41 2.50 -10.32 3.52
CA TYR A 41 3.07 -9.75 4.73
C TYR A 41 3.01 -8.22 4.65
N LEU A 42 2.56 -7.58 5.73
CA LEU A 42 2.31 -6.14 5.81
C LEU A 42 3.03 -5.53 7.00
N LYS A 43 3.76 -4.44 6.74
CA LYS A 43 4.42 -3.63 7.78
C LYS A 43 4.18 -2.16 7.54
N GLU A 44 3.57 -1.50 8.52
CA GLU A 44 3.29 -0.07 8.51
C GLU A 44 4.57 0.72 8.77
N HIS A 45 4.85 1.72 7.93
CA HIS A 45 5.95 2.65 8.10
C HIS A 45 5.49 4.07 8.39
N ILE A 46 4.40 4.51 7.73
CA ILE A 46 3.82 5.84 7.92
C ILE A 46 2.31 5.70 8.03
N TYR A 47 1.75 6.38 9.01
CA TYR A 47 0.31 6.61 9.14
C TYR A 47 0.13 7.94 9.88
N GLN A 48 0.21 9.04 9.14
CA GLN A 48 0.30 10.37 9.73
C GLN A 48 -0.35 11.42 8.82
N ASN A 49 -1.16 12.29 9.40
CA ASN A 49 -1.73 13.43 8.70
C ASN A 49 -0.89 14.70 8.84
N GLY A 50 -1.20 15.70 8.03
CA GLY A 50 -0.62 17.03 8.12
C GLY A 50 0.82 17.16 7.60
N LEU A 51 1.35 16.17 6.86
CA LEU A 51 2.68 16.21 6.26
C LEU A 51 2.67 17.01 4.96
N LYS A 52 3.62 17.92 4.82
CA LYS A 52 3.93 18.57 3.53
C LYS A 52 4.76 17.61 2.67
N SER A 53 4.71 17.77 1.35
CA SER A 53 5.40 16.86 0.41
C SER A 53 6.90 16.73 0.68
N GLN A 54 7.59 17.80 1.07
CA GLN A 54 9.01 17.74 1.42
C GLN A 54 9.29 16.96 2.71
N GLU A 55 8.44 17.12 3.72
CA GLU A 55 8.53 16.38 4.98
C GLU A 55 8.24 14.89 4.72
N LEU A 56 7.20 14.61 3.94
CA LEU A 56 6.83 13.26 3.56
C LEU A 56 7.96 12.54 2.82
N ALA A 57 8.57 13.20 1.83
CA ALA A 57 9.70 12.64 1.08
C ALA A 57 10.87 12.26 2.00
N LYS A 58 11.19 13.14 2.96
CA LYS A 58 12.27 12.93 3.91
C LYS A 58 12.00 11.71 4.81
N ILE A 59 10.79 11.60 5.34
CA ILE A 59 10.37 10.48 6.18
C ILE A 59 10.37 9.18 5.39
N VAL A 60 9.87 9.20 4.16
CA VAL A 60 9.85 8.03 3.26
C VAL A 60 11.26 7.53 2.99
N LEU A 61 12.19 8.41 2.62
CA LEU A 61 13.58 8.05 2.37
C LEU A 61 14.27 7.48 3.62
N ASP A 62 13.97 8.02 4.78
CA ASP A 62 14.48 7.52 6.06
C ASP A 62 13.94 6.11 6.39
N LYS A 63 12.65 5.87 6.16
CA LYS A 63 12.00 4.60 6.50
C LYS A 63 12.28 3.46 5.55
N VAL A 64 12.23 3.71 4.25
CA VAL A 64 12.29 2.66 3.21
C VAL A 64 13.37 2.87 2.16
N GLY A 65 14.12 3.96 2.23
CA GLY A 65 15.23 4.25 1.29
C GLY A 65 14.77 4.25 -0.16
N GLN A 66 15.41 3.45 -0.99
CA GLN A 66 15.13 3.32 -2.42
C GLN A 66 14.13 2.22 -2.78
N SER A 67 13.44 1.66 -1.81
CA SER A 67 12.38 0.66 -2.07
C SER A 67 11.33 1.23 -3.01
N LEU A 68 10.88 0.40 -3.95
CA LEU A 68 9.83 0.80 -4.88
C LEU A 68 8.53 1.08 -4.13
N ILE A 69 7.93 2.22 -4.41
CA ILE A 69 6.64 2.64 -3.87
C ILE A 69 5.63 2.73 -5.01
N ILE A 70 4.46 2.15 -4.79
CA ILE A 70 3.33 2.24 -5.71
C ILE A 70 2.26 3.13 -5.09
N ALA A 71 1.80 4.11 -5.86
CA ALA A 71 0.78 5.06 -5.45
C ALA A 71 -0.31 5.24 -6.52
N ASP A 72 -1.43 5.84 -6.15
CA ASP A 72 -2.51 6.11 -7.08
C ASP A 72 -2.08 7.13 -8.15
N SER A 73 -2.31 6.80 -9.42
CA SER A 73 -2.04 7.69 -10.55
C SER A 73 -2.88 8.98 -10.57
N ALA A 74 -3.91 9.07 -9.74
CA ALA A 74 -4.73 10.28 -9.61
C ALA A 74 -4.00 11.47 -8.96
N GLU A 75 -2.82 11.22 -8.37
CA GLU A 75 -2.01 12.24 -7.68
C GLU A 75 -0.67 12.52 -8.40
N PRO A 76 -0.69 12.93 -9.67
CA PRO A 76 0.55 13.04 -10.46
C PRO A 76 1.49 14.11 -9.95
N ARG A 77 0.96 15.19 -9.34
CA ARG A 77 1.79 16.28 -8.78
C ARG A 77 2.58 15.79 -7.57
N LEU A 78 1.94 15.12 -6.63
CA LEU A 78 2.60 14.57 -5.44
C LEU A 78 3.64 13.51 -5.81
N ILE A 79 3.30 12.63 -6.77
CA ILE A 79 4.26 11.65 -7.30
C ILE A 79 5.48 12.34 -7.91
N ALA A 80 5.28 13.39 -8.70
CA ALA A 80 6.38 14.17 -9.28
C ALA A 80 7.25 14.84 -8.22
N ASP A 81 6.64 15.43 -7.19
CA ASP A 81 7.37 16.05 -6.08
C ASP A 81 8.23 15.03 -5.32
N LEU A 82 7.69 13.85 -5.03
CA LEU A 82 8.43 12.78 -4.37
C LEU A 82 9.56 12.23 -5.24
N LYS A 83 9.33 12.03 -6.52
CA LYS A 83 10.39 11.64 -7.48
C LYS A 83 11.52 12.67 -7.52
N HIS A 84 11.17 13.94 -7.58
CA HIS A 84 12.15 15.02 -7.61
C HIS A 84 13.00 15.06 -6.33
N ALA A 85 12.43 14.69 -5.20
CA ALA A 85 13.12 14.55 -3.92
C ALA A 85 13.96 13.26 -3.80
N GLY A 86 13.95 12.37 -4.80
CA GLY A 86 14.75 11.14 -4.83
C GLY A 86 14.02 9.87 -4.42
N VAL A 87 12.71 9.92 -4.21
CA VAL A 87 11.89 8.75 -3.87
C VAL A 87 11.65 7.89 -5.10
N ASN A 88 11.81 6.57 -4.97
CA ASN A 88 11.53 5.60 -6.04
C ASN A 88 10.04 5.24 -6.03
N ILE A 89 9.23 6.07 -6.68
CA ILE A 89 7.77 5.96 -6.69
C ILE A 89 7.23 5.83 -8.11
N LYS A 90 6.25 4.95 -8.30
CA LYS A 90 5.55 4.74 -9.57
C LYS A 90 4.04 4.82 -9.38
N PRO A 91 3.32 5.40 -10.35
CA PRO A 91 1.87 5.38 -10.35
C PRO A 91 1.34 4.01 -10.76
N VAL A 92 0.17 3.65 -10.23
CA VAL A 92 -0.66 2.57 -10.73
C VAL A 92 -2.04 3.11 -11.07
N LYS A 93 -2.58 2.67 -12.20
CA LYS A 93 -3.99 2.93 -12.51
C LYS A 93 -4.82 1.99 -11.64
N LYS A 94 -5.50 2.55 -10.63
CA LYS A 94 -6.39 1.78 -9.78
C LYS A 94 -7.55 1.23 -10.62
N GLY A 95 -7.84 -0.05 -10.48
CA GLY A 95 -9.08 -0.65 -10.93
C GLY A 95 -10.24 -0.29 -9.99
N THR A 96 -11.31 -1.06 -10.02
CA THR A 96 -12.38 -0.92 -9.03
C THR A 96 -11.87 -1.31 -7.64
N ILE A 97 -12.44 -0.70 -6.60
CA ILE A 97 -12.13 -1.08 -5.22
C ILE A 97 -12.43 -2.58 -5.02
N GLU A 98 -13.57 -3.04 -5.52
CA GLU A 98 -13.99 -4.44 -5.43
C GLU A 98 -12.97 -5.40 -6.03
N SER A 99 -12.43 -5.11 -7.22
CA SER A 99 -11.45 -5.99 -7.86
C SER A 99 -10.16 -6.09 -7.05
N GLY A 100 -9.67 -4.99 -6.52
CA GLY A 100 -8.46 -4.97 -5.67
C GLY A 100 -8.65 -5.71 -4.35
N ILE A 101 -9.80 -5.53 -3.70
CA ILE A 101 -10.14 -6.24 -2.46
C ILE A 101 -10.28 -7.74 -2.72
N THR A 102 -10.92 -8.14 -3.82
CA THR A 102 -11.03 -9.55 -4.21
C THR A 102 -9.65 -10.19 -4.38
N ARG A 103 -8.70 -9.48 -5.02
CA ARG A 103 -7.31 -9.96 -5.12
C ARG A 103 -6.66 -10.17 -3.75
N MET A 104 -6.85 -9.23 -2.83
CA MET A 104 -6.32 -9.35 -1.47
C MET A 104 -6.93 -10.53 -0.71
N GLN A 105 -8.23 -10.81 -0.93
CA GLN A 105 -8.95 -11.90 -0.28
C GLN A 105 -8.50 -13.29 -0.73
N ASP A 106 -7.84 -13.42 -1.88
CA ASP A 106 -7.22 -14.66 -2.33
C ASP A 106 -5.98 -15.04 -1.49
N TYR A 107 -5.54 -14.17 -0.62
CA TYR A 107 -4.34 -14.31 0.21
C TYR A 107 -4.67 -14.19 1.69
N HIS A 108 -3.89 -14.86 2.53
CA HIS A 108 -3.92 -14.61 3.96
C HIS A 108 -3.00 -13.43 4.29
N LEU A 109 -3.56 -12.36 4.86
CA LEU A 109 -2.79 -11.19 5.26
C LEU A 109 -2.15 -11.42 6.62
N ILE A 110 -0.84 -11.19 6.71
CA ILE A 110 -0.07 -11.26 7.95
C ILE A 110 0.41 -9.85 8.28
N VAL A 111 -0.09 -9.30 9.37
CA VAL A 111 0.17 -7.92 9.79
C VAL A 111 1.20 -7.93 10.91
N SER A 112 2.28 -7.17 10.77
CA SER A 112 3.30 -7.08 11.81
C SER A 112 2.73 -6.51 13.11
N PRO A 113 3.22 -6.93 14.30
CA PRO A 113 2.63 -6.56 15.58
C PRO A 113 2.58 -5.05 15.83
N GLU A 114 3.55 -4.30 15.33
CA GLU A 114 3.62 -2.84 15.44
C GLU A 114 2.69 -2.08 14.50
N SER A 115 2.11 -2.74 13.51
CA SER A 115 1.26 -2.16 12.46
C SER A 115 -0.20 -2.00 12.95
N THR A 116 -0.37 -1.21 13.99
CA THR A 116 -1.65 -1.09 14.70
C THR A 116 -2.75 -0.41 13.89
N ASN A 117 -2.40 0.54 13.01
CA ASN A 117 -3.38 1.20 12.15
C ASN A 117 -3.88 0.27 11.06
N ILE A 118 -3.01 -0.55 10.45
CA ILE A 118 -3.43 -1.59 9.50
C ILE A 118 -4.42 -2.55 10.16
N ALA A 119 -4.10 -3.05 11.36
CA ALA A 119 -4.97 -3.94 12.10
C ALA A 119 -6.33 -3.29 12.41
N LYS A 120 -6.33 -2.02 12.80
CA LYS A 120 -7.54 -1.24 13.05
C LYS A 120 -8.40 -1.10 11.79
N GLU A 121 -7.78 -0.76 10.67
CA GLU A 121 -8.50 -0.65 9.39
C GLU A 121 -9.10 -1.98 8.97
N LEU A 122 -8.34 -3.08 9.01
CA LEU A 122 -8.83 -4.41 8.63
C LEU A 122 -10.00 -4.89 9.50
N ASN A 123 -10.04 -4.50 10.77
CA ASN A 123 -11.17 -4.80 11.65
C ASN A 123 -12.42 -3.96 11.37
N ASN A 124 -12.27 -2.79 10.78
CA ASN A 124 -13.36 -1.81 10.59
C ASN A 124 -13.75 -1.63 9.12
N TYR A 125 -13.00 -2.22 8.18
CA TYR A 125 -13.26 -2.10 6.75
C TYR A 125 -14.46 -2.95 6.36
N ILE A 126 -15.59 -2.28 6.14
CA ILE A 126 -16.88 -2.93 5.84
C ILE A 126 -17.55 -2.27 4.65
N PHE A 127 -18.53 -2.95 4.08
CA PHE A 127 -19.45 -2.31 3.13
C PHE A 127 -20.31 -1.27 3.84
N SER A 128 -20.42 -0.09 3.26
CA SER A 128 -21.38 0.94 3.71
C SER A 128 -22.81 0.50 3.45
N ASP A 129 -23.02 -0.24 2.39
CA ASP A 129 -24.29 -0.86 2.02
C ASP A 129 -24.02 -2.21 1.35
N LYS A 130 -24.48 -3.27 1.97
CA LYS A 130 -24.28 -4.64 1.46
C LYS A 130 -24.97 -4.86 0.10
N ALA A 131 -26.07 -4.18 -0.18
CA ALA A 131 -26.81 -4.32 -1.43
C ALA A 131 -26.10 -3.66 -2.61
N SER A 132 -25.51 -2.48 -2.39
CA SER A 132 -24.78 -1.72 -3.40
C SER A 132 -23.31 -2.10 -3.50
N LYS A 133 -22.80 -2.87 -2.55
CA LYS A 133 -21.36 -3.20 -2.40
C LYS A 133 -20.45 -1.98 -2.31
N LEU A 134 -20.96 -0.88 -1.72
CA LEU A 134 -20.17 0.32 -1.46
C LEU A 134 -19.42 0.18 -0.14
N TYR A 135 -18.11 0.37 -0.18
CA TYR A 135 -17.28 0.38 1.03
C TYR A 135 -17.40 1.72 1.77
N VAL A 136 -17.26 1.66 3.09
CA VAL A 136 -17.21 2.87 3.92
C VAL A 136 -15.93 3.64 3.57
N ASP A 137 -16.08 4.93 3.29
CA ASP A 137 -14.96 5.85 3.05
C ASP A 137 -14.34 6.29 4.38
N ASN A 138 -13.88 5.29 5.13
CA ASN A 138 -13.22 5.45 6.42
C ASN A 138 -12.46 4.15 6.72
N TYR A 139 -11.37 4.23 7.48
CA TYR A 139 -10.51 3.08 7.76
C TYR A 139 -9.98 2.38 6.50
N ASN A 140 -9.60 3.15 5.50
CA ASN A 140 -9.20 2.62 4.19
C ASN A 140 -7.83 3.12 3.70
N HIS A 141 -7.16 4.00 4.45
CA HIS A 141 -5.92 4.66 3.98
C HIS A 141 -4.77 3.69 3.76
N ALA A 142 -4.46 2.86 4.75
CA ALA A 142 -3.45 1.82 4.59
C ALA A 142 -3.92 0.73 3.62
N ILE A 143 -5.19 0.32 3.70
CA ILE A 143 -5.79 -0.67 2.80
C ILE A 143 -5.72 -0.23 1.34
N ASP A 144 -5.97 1.04 1.05
CA ASP A 144 -5.87 1.58 -0.31
C ASP A 144 -4.43 1.52 -0.84
N GLY A 145 -3.45 1.94 -0.03
CA GLY A 145 -2.03 1.81 -0.40
C GLY A 145 -1.62 0.37 -0.66
N ILE A 146 -2.04 -0.57 0.20
CA ILE A 146 -1.80 -2.00 0.02
C ILE A 146 -2.46 -2.49 -1.27
N ARG A 147 -3.69 -2.09 -1.53
CA ARG A 147 -4.44 -2.44 -2.73
C ARG A 147 -3.74 -1.98 -4.01
N TYR A 148 -3.18 -0.77 -4.04
CA TYR A 148 -2.40 -0.28 -5.18
C TYR A 148 -1.17 -1.16 -5.45
N ASN A 149 -0.44 -1.53 -4.41
CA ASN A 149 0.71 -2.41 -4.50
C ASN A 149 0.33 -3.80 -5.02
N VAL A 150 -0.73 -4.39 -4.47
CA VAL A 150 -1.23 -5.72 -4.87
C VAL A 150 -1.68 -5.74 -6.33
N ILE A 151 -2.43 -4.73 -6.77
CA ILE A 151 -2.84 -4.60 -8.18
C ILE A 151 -1.63 -4.50 -9.09
N TYR A 152 -0.65 -3.67 -8.73
CA TYR A 152 0.56 -3.50 -9.52
C TYR A 152 1.30 -4.83 -9.74
N HIS A 153 1.46 -5.63 -8.69
CA HIS A 153 2.23 -6.87 -8.76
C HIS A 153 1.45 -8.08 -9.27
N LEU A 154 0.14 -8.15 -9.01
CA LEU A 154 -0.66 -9.32 -9.40
C LEU A 154 -1.36 -9.16 -10.75
N ASP A 155 -1.76 -7.95 -11.12
CA ASP A 155 -2.41 -7.71 -12.41
C ASP A 155 -1.42 -7.40 -13.53
N ASN A 156 -0.14 -7.13 -13.20
CA ASN A 156 0.96 -6.98 -14.13
C ASN A 156 2.02 -8.06 -13.87
N PRO A 157 1.82 -9.31 -14.35
CA PRO A 157 2.71 -10.42 -14.03
C PRO A 157 4.17 -10.23 -14.48
N ASN A 158 4.40 -9.26 -15.37
CA ASN A 158 5.73 -8.86 -15.84
C ASN A 158 6.28 -7.60 -15.15
N ALA A 159 5.54 -7.00 -14.22
CA ALA A 159 6.03 -5.85 -13.48
C ALA A 159 7.29 -6.24 -12.71
N GLY A 160 8.38 -5.54 -12.98
CA GLY A 160 9.68 -5.81 -12.36
C GLY A 160 10.52 -6.92 -13.01
N LYS A 161 10.03 -7.59 -14.05
CA LYS A 161 10.81 -8.61 -14.77
C LYS A 161 11.68 -8.05 -15.91
N TYR A 162 11.40 -6.84 -16.33
CA TYR A 162 12.18 -6.14 -17.33
C TYR A 162 13.03 -5.07 -16.65
N PHE A 163 14.09 -5.49 -16.00
CA PHE A 163 15.19 -4.57 -15.74
C PHE A 163 15.98 -4.46 -17.02
N VAL A 164 15.95 -3.28 -17.61
CA VAL A 164 16.84 -2.94 -18.71
C VAL A 164 18.27 -3.13 -18.22
N GLN A 165 19.02 -3.89 -18.94
CA GLN A 165 20.46 -4.04 -18.74
C GLN A 165 21.16 -2.70 -18.91
#